data_841cf262a18ce177bd14b727ad3c08a0
#
_entry.id   841cf262a18ce177bd14b727ad3c08a0
#
_cell.length_a   1.000
_cell.length_b   1.000
_cell.length_c   1.000
_cell.angle_alpha   90.00
_cell.angle_beta   90.00
_cell.angle_gamma   90.00
#
_symmetry.space_group_name_H-M   'P 1'
#
loop_
_entity.id
_entity.type
_entity.pdbx_description
1 polymer ?
#
loop_
_entity_poly.entity_id
_entity_poly.type
_entity_poly.pdbx_seq_one_letter_code
_entity_poly.pdbx_strand_id
1 'polypeptide(L)'
;EMSRGLGDVYKRQREKRAELRKNLNPTMALQPKERSLRFENMRSAEAEKGILRLLLTDDTLFSDTIPIPPERFSSPLLSRAYQRLWEVHAAGSRPMISSLGEEFSREEIDCLTAVCQEPVSTQHAQQALTDYIDVINSEADKRTAQDDPLLAAVEKFKNKKRGKQHV
;
A
#
# COMPACT_ATOMS: atom_id res chain seq x y z
N GLU A 1 -19.09 -30.09 35.77
CA GLU A 1 -20.05 -29.58 34.75
C GLU A 1 -19.99 -28.06 34.51
N MET A 2 -19.59 -27.26 35.47
CA MET A 2 -19.50 -25.78 35.29
C MET A 2 -18.35 -25.32 34.38
N SER A 3 -17.28 -26.09 34.19
CA SER A 3 -16.12 -25.69 33.36
C SER A 3 -16.33 -25.83 31.84
N ARG A 4 -17.28 -26.64 31.39
CA ARG A 4 -17.60 -26.81 29.95
C ARG A 4 -18.39 -25.63 29.39
N GLY A 5 -19.24 -24.96 30.17
CA GLY A 5 -20.03 -23.82 29.74
C GLY A 5 -19.21 -22.54 29.50
N LEU A 6 -18.13 -22.33 30.27
CA LEU A 6 -17.24 -21.18 30.13
C LEU A 6 -16.40 -21.25 28.84
N GLY A 7 -15.91 -22.41 28.46
CA GLY A 7 -15.18 -22.61 27.21
C GLY A 7 -16.01 -22.29 25.96
N ASP A 8 -17.29 -22.70 25.94
CA ASP A 8 -18.21 -22.44 24.84
C ASP A 8 -18.62 -20.97 24.73
N VAL A 9 -18.78 -20.27 25.86
CA VAL A 9 -19.04 -18.82 25.88
C VAL A 9 -17.84 -18.04 25.34
N TYR A 10 -16.62 -18.37 25.74
CA TYR A 10 -15.39 -17.74 25.20
C TYR A 10 -15.20 -18.02 23.71
N LYS A 11 -15.50 -19.24 23.27
CA LYS A 11 -15.42 -19.61 21.84
C LYS A 11 -16.43 -18.79 21.00
N ARG A 12 -17.69 -18.71 21.45
CA ARG A 12 -18.73 -17.90 20.77
C ARG A 12 -18.40 -16.40 20.75
N GLN A 13 -17.84 -15.84 21.83
CA GLN A 13 -17.43 -14.45 21.87
C GLN A 13 -16.25 -14.17 20.92
N ARG A 14 -15.30 -15.12 20.82
CA ARG A 14 -14.17 -15.03 19.91
C ARG A 14 -14.62 -15.10 18.45
N GLU A 15 -15.56 -15.97 18.14
CA GLU A 15 -16.17 -16.10 16.81
C GLU A 15 -16.95 -14.85 16.41
N LYS A 16 -17.78 -14.30 17.31
CA LYS A 16 -18.50 -13.03 17.08
C LYS A 16 -17.56 -11.85 16.86
N ARG A 17 -16.46 -11.75 17.62
CA ARG A 17 -15.45 -10.71 17.43
C ARG A 17 -14.70 -10.86 16.11
N ALA A 18 -14.43 -12.10 15.68
CA ALA A 18 -13.80 -12.36 14.39
C ALA A 18 -14.74 -12.00 13.23
N GLU A 19 -16.03 -12.29 13.37
CA GLU A 19 -17.07 -11.97 12.39
C GLU A 19 -17.31 -10.44 12.30
N LEU A 20 -17.36 -9.74 13.44
CA LEU A 20 -17.43 -8.27 13.47
C LEU A 20 -16.21 -7.62 12.81
N ARG A 21 -15.00 -8.15 13.02
CA ARG A 21 -13.79 -7.65 12.34
C ARG A 21 -13.82 -7.87 10.84
N LYS A 22 -14.36 -8.99 10.37
CA LYS A 22 -14.57 -9.25 8.93
C LYS A 22 -15.56 -8.25 8.31
N ASN A 23 -16.64 -7.93 9.04
CA ASN A 23 -17.67 -7.00 8.56
C ASN A 23 -17.21 -5.53 8.60
N LEU A 24 -16.34 -5.17 9.55
CA LEU A 24 -15.78 -3.80 9.66
C LEU A 24 -14.68 -3.52 8.62
N ASN A 25 -13.95 -4.55 8.18
CA ASN A 25 -12.88 -4.41 7.18
C ASN A 25 -12.92 -5.57 6.18
N PRO A 26 -13.91 -5.60 5.27
CA PRO A 26 -14.03 -6.68 4.30
C PRO A 26 -12.80 -6.83 3.38
N THR A 27 -12.09 -5.74 3.11
CA THR A 27 -10.85 -5.73 2.34
C THR A 27 -9.70 -6.46 3.05
N MET A 28 -9.66 -6.47 4.38
CA MET A 28 -8.65 -7.22 5.14
C MET A 28 -8.86 -8.74 5.05
N ALA A 29 -10.10 -9.21 4.86
CA ALA A 29 -10.41 -10.63 4.69
C ALA A 29 -10.03 -11.17 3.31
N LEU A 30 -9.91 -10.29 2.32
CA LEU A 30 -9.53 -10.63 0.94
C LEU A 30 -8.01 -10.61 0.73
N GLN A 31 -7.23 -10.16 1.73
CA GLN A 31 -5.79 -10.12 1.61
C GLN A 31 -5.14 -11.50 1.72
N PRO A 32 -3.99 -11.72 1.08
CA PRO A 32 -3.24 -12.96 1.19
C PRO A 32 -3.00 -13.36 2.64
N LYS A 33 -2.96 -14.67 2.91
CA LYS A 33 -2.67 -15.20 4.26
C LYS A 33 -1.24 -14.87 4.70
N GLU A 34 -0.34 -14.81 3.76
CA GLU A 34 1.05 -14.48 4.00
C GLU A 34 1.20 -13.00 4.39
N ARG A 35 1.79 -12.77 5.56
CA ARG A 35 1.87 -11.41 6.13
C ARG A 35 2.70 -10.46 5.27
N SER A 36 3.75 -10.98 4.62
CA SER A 36 4.64 -10.22 3.73
C SER A 36 3.93 -9.64 2.49
N LEU A 37 2.83 -10.27 2.06
CA LEU A 37 2.02 -9.84 0.92
C LEU A 37 0.84 -8.95 1.31
N ARG A 38 0.65 -8.65 2.60
CA ARG A 38 -0.45 -7.81 3.08
C ARG A 38 -0.09 -6.34 3.02
N PHE A 39 -1.10 -5.55 2.70
CA PHE A 39 -1.00 -4.09 2.70
C PHE A 39 -1.48 -3.54 4.05
N GLU A 40 -0.60 -2.87 4.78
CA GLU A 40 -0.93 -2.26 6.07
C GLU A 40 -1.62 -0.90 5.89
N ASN A 41 -1.15 -0.11 4.94
CA ASN A 41 -1.76 1.18 4.58
C ASN A 41 -2.47 1.08 3.22
N MET A 42 -3.77 0.82 3.24
CA MET A 42 -4.57 0.61 2.02
C MET A 42 -4.57 1.82 1.09
N ARG A 43 -4.57 3.04 1.64
CA ARG A 43 -4.58 4.26 0.84
C ARG A 43 -3.26 4.45 0.07
N SER A 44 -2.13 4.25 0.74
CA SER A 44 -0.82 4.28 0.10
C SER A 44 -0.69 3.13 -0.90
N ALA A 45 -1.09 1.92 -0.52
CA ALA A 45 -1.00 0.74 -1.37
C ALA A 45 -1.81 0.89 -2.68
N GLU A 46 -3.00 1.50 -2.65
CA GLU A 46 -3.76 1.75 -3.88
C GLU A 46 -3.05 2.74 -4.81
N ALA A 47 -2.43 3.79 -4.28
CA ALA A 47 -1.62 4.71 -5.06
C ALA A 47 -0.34 4.04 -5.60
N GLU A 48 0.33 3.23 -4.78
CA GLU A 48 1.50 2.43 -5.17
C GLU A 48 1.19 1.46 -6.32
N LYS A 49 0.07 0.73 -6.22
CA LYS A 49 -0.45 -0.13 -7.30
C LYS A 49 -0.76 0.67 -8.57
N GLY A 50 -1.37 1.85 -8.40
CA GLY A 50 -1.67 2.76 -9.51
C GLY A 50 -0.42 3.16 -10.29
N ILE A 51 0.66 3.51 -9.59
CA ILE A 51 1.96 3.82 -10.22
C ILE A 51 2.50 2.62 -11.01
N LEU A 52 2.51 1.42 -10.42
CA LEU A 52 2.99 0.23 -11.12
C LEU A 52 2.19 -0.07 -12.39
N ARG A 53 0.85 0.04 -12.34
CA ARG A 53 -0.02 -0.13 -13.50
C ARG A 53 0.28 0.88 -14.60
N LEU A 54 0.44 2.16 -14.25
CA LEU A 54 0.77 3.21 -15.20
C LEU A 54 2.11 2.95 -15.88
N LEU A 55 3.17 2.67 -15.11
CA LEU A 55 4.52 2.43 -15.63
C LEU A 55 4.59 1.18 -16.52
N LEU A 56 3.81 0.14 -16.24
CA LEU A 56 3.74 -1.06 -17.08
C LEU A 56 2.91 -0.88 -18.34
N THR A 57 2.00 0.11 -18.34
CA THR A 57 1.12 0.38 -19.49
C THR A 57 1.71 1.43 -20.43
N ASP A 58 2.39 2.45 -19.87
CA ASP A 58 2.93 3.59 -20.60
C ASP A 58 4.40 3.83 -20.23
N ASP A 59 5.30 3.40 -21.07
CA ASP A 59 6.74 3.53 -20.91
C ASP A 59 7.25 4.98 -21.05
N THR A 60 6.44 5.88 -21.62
CA THR A 60 6.77 7.31 -21.74
C THR A 60 6.75 8.05 -20.38
N LEU A 61 6.19 7.42 -19.35
CA LEU A 61 6.16 7.96 -17.98
C LEU A 61 7.49 7.82 -17.25
N PHE A 62 8.41 6.99 -17.75
CA PHE A 62 9.75 6.92 -17.20
C PHE A 62 10.54 8.19 -17.57
N SER A 63 11.16 8.80 -16.58
CA SER A 63 12.02 9.98 -16.72
C SER A 63 13.45 9.63 -16.35
N ASP A 64 14.39 10.53 -16.56
CA ASP A 64 15.81 10.33 -16.21
C ASP A 64 16.03 10.16 -14.71
N THR A 65 15.11 10.64 -13.90
CA THR A 65 15.16 10.56 -12.44
C THR A 65 13.92 9.87 -11.89
N ILE A 66 14.11 9.03 -10.87
CA ILE A 66 13.03 8.38 -10.14
C ILE A 66 12.21 9.45 -9.41
N PRO A 67 10.91 9.63 -9.70
CA PRO A 67 10.13 10.75 -9.17
C PRO A 67 9.82 10.62 -7.67
N ILE A 68 9.86 9.41 -7.12
CA ILE A 68 9.63 9.13 -5.71
C ILE A 68 10.60 8.04 -5.23
N PRO A 69 11.28 8.25 -4.10
CA PRO A 69 12.17 7.22 -3.55
C PRO A 69 11.39 5.96 -3.14
N PRO A 70 11.91 4.75 -3.42
CA PRO A 70 11.25 3.49 -3.06
C PRO A 70 10.93 3.34 -1.57
N GLU A 71 11.70 3.99 -0.69
CA GLU A 71 11.53 3.98 0.77
C GLU A 71 10.24 4.68 1.22
N ARG A 72 9.63 5.49 0.37
CA ARG A 72 8.35 6.14 0.62
C ARG A 72 7.16 5.20 0.52
N PHE A 73 7.31 4.09 -0.16
CA PHE A 73 6.26 3.07 -0.29
C PHE A 73 5.92 2.44 1.07
N SER A 74 4.67 2.10 1.27
CA SER A 74 4.21 1.39 2.47
C SER A 74 4.37 -0.12 2.35
N SER A 75 4.31 -0.65 1.13
CA SER A 75 4.45 -2.07 0.83
C SER A 75 5.88 -2.40 0.37
N PRO A 76 6.61 -3.26 1.09
CA PRO A 76 7.93 -3.71 0.66
C PRO A 76 7.91 -4.41 -0.71
N LEU A 77 6.84 -5.17 -1.00
CA LEU A 77 6.67 -5.84 -2.29
C LEU A 77 6.55 -4.84 -3.43
N LEU A 78 5.66 -3.84 -3.30
CA LEU A 78 5.44 -2.83 -4.33
C LEU A 78 6.66 -1.92 -4.49
N SER A 79 7.35 -1.59 -3.40
CA SER A 79 8.61 -0.84 -3.41
C SER A 79 9.69 -1.54 -4.24
N ARG A 80 9.92 -2.84 -3.99
CA ARG A 80 10.88 -3.65 -4.75
C ARG A 80 10.50 -3.75 -6.22
N ALA A 81 9.22 -4.00 -6.52
CA ALA A 81 8.72 -4.06 -7.89
C ALA A 81 8.93 -2.72 -8.61
N TYR A 82 8.61 -1.60 -7.97
CA TYR A 82 8.83 -0.26 -8.50
C TYR A 82 10.30 -0.01 -8.82
N GLN A 83 11.20 -0.28 -7.88
CA GLN A 83 12.63 -0.12 -8.07
C GLN A 83 13.12 -0.97 -9.26
N ARG A 84 12.68 -2.22 -9.35
CA ARG A 84 13.09 -3.13 -10.44
C ARG A 84 12.63 -2.65 -11.81
N LEU A 85 11.42 -2.08 -11.92
CA LEU A 85 10.93 -1.51 -13.20
C LEU A 85 11.83 -0.37 -13.66
N TRP A 86 12.28 0.50 -12.76
CA TRP A 86 13.22 1.57 -13.08
C TRP A 86 14.60 1.06 -13.51
N GLU A 87 15.12 0.03 -12.86
CA GLU A 87 16.39 -0.61 -13.23
C GLU A 87 16.32 -1.22 -14.64
N VAL A 88 15.23 -1.92 -14.96
CA VAL A 88 15.00 -2.52 -16.28
C VAL A 88 14.91 -1.42 -17.35
N HIS A 89 14.22 -0.34 -17.07
CA HIS A 89 14.13 0.81 -17.99
C HIS A 89 15.50 1.48 -18.18
N ALA A 90 16.25 1.72 -17.11
CA ALA A 90 17.59 2.30 -17.15
C ALA A 90 18.58 1.42 -17.95
N ALA A 91 18.39 0.10 -17.96
CA ALA A 91 19.15 -0.83 -18.79
C ALA A 91 18.73 -0.82 -20.28
N GLY A 92 17.78 0.05 -20.66
CA GLY A 92 17.30 0.17 -22.05
C GLY A 92 16.30 -0.93 -22.46
N SER A 93 15.76 -1.68 -21.50
CA SER A 93 14.76 -2.71 -21.72
C SER A 93 13.36 -2.21 -21.39
N ARG A 94 12.33 -2.73 -22.08
CA ARG A 94 10.96 -2.40 -21.73
C ARG A 94 10.55 -3.10 -20.44
N PRO A 95 10.12 -2.35 -19.40
CA PRO A 95 9.63 -2.93 -18.18
C PRO A 95 8.35 -3.75 -18.39
N MET A 96 8.35 -4.99 -17.94
CA MET A 96 7.22 -5.91 -17.99
C MET A 96 7.17 -6.75 -16.72
N ILE A 97 6.02 -7.35 -16.41
CA ILE A 97 5.90 -8.28 -15.26
C ILE A 97 6.89 -9.44 -15.38
N SER A 98 7.12 -9.95 -16.59
CA SER A 98 8.11 -11.00 -16.85
C SER A 98 9.55 -10.60 -16.47
N SER A 99 9.87 -9.30 -16.49
CA SER A 99 11.17 -8.78 -16.07
C SER A 99 11.40 -8.86 -14.55
N LEU A 100 10.35 -9.12 -13.79
CA LEU A 100 10.39 -9.27 -12.33
C LEU A 100 10.67 -10.70 -11.89
N GLY A 101 10.52 -11.70 -12.78
CA GLY A 101 10.49 -13.12 -12.44
C GLY A 101 11.77 -13.70 -11.82
N GLU A 102 12.93 -13.04 -11.96
CA GLU A 102 14.21 -13.53 -11.44
C GLU A 102 14.43 -13.22 -9.96
N GLU A 103 13.78 -12.16 -9.45
CA GLU A 103 14.02 -11.64 -8.08
C GLU A 103 12.84 -11.86 -7.12
N PHE A 104 11.70 -12.32 -7.65
CA PHE A 104 10.46 -12.44 -6.89
C PHE A 104 10.02 -13.90 -6.81
N SER A 105 9.44 -14.29 -5.68
CA SER A 105 8.83 -15.60 -5.52
C SER A 105 7.59 -15.73 -6.42
N ARG A 106 7.15 -16.98 -6.62
CA ARG A 106 5.95 -17.24 -7.42
C ARG A 106 4.72 -16.54 -6.83
N GLU A 107 4.56 -16.59 -5.51
CA GLU A 107 3.45 -15.95 -4.79
C GLU A 107 3.50 -14.43 -4.93
N GLU A 108 4.70 -13.83 -4.89
CA GLU A 108 4.89 -12.40 -5.14
C GLU A 108 4.52 -12.02 -6.57
N ILE A 109 4.94 -12.81 -7.56
CA ILE A 109 4.58 -12.60 -8.98
C ILE A 109 3.09 -12.75 -9.20
N ASP A 110 2.44 -13.74 -8.60
CA ASP A 110 0.99 -13.91 -8.68
C ASP A 110 0.26 -12.69 -8.10
N CYS A 111 0.74 -12.16 -6.98
CA CYS A 111 0.21 -10.94 -6.36
C CYS A 111 0.41 -9.70 -7.26
N LEU A 112 1.61 -9.50 -7.82
CA LEU A 112 1.91 -8.39 -8.72
C LEU A 112 1.12 -8.49 -10.03
N THR A 113 0.95 -9.70 -10.56
CA THR A 113 0.13 -9.95 -11.76
C THR A 113 -1.32 -9.56 -11.51
N ALA A 114 -1.89 -9.96 -10.37
CA ALA A 114 -3.24 -9.56 -9.99
C ALA A 114 -3.40 -8.04 -9.87
N VAL A 115 -2.43 -7.37 -9.26
CA VAL A 115 -2.37 -5.89 -9.18
C VAL A 115 -2.40 -5.24 -10.55
N CYS A 116 -1.66 -5.79 -11.51
CA CYS A 116 -1.48 -5.20 -12.84
C CYS A 116 -2.59 -5.56 -13.84
N GLN A 117 -3.42 -6.55 -13.53
CA GLN A 117 -4.59 -6.93 -14.35
C GLN A 117 -5.74 -5.92 -14.24
N GLU A 118 -5.79 -5.11 -13.20
CA GLU A 118 -6.81 -4.07 -13.10
C GLU A 118 -6.59 -3.00 -14.17
N PRO A 119 -7.64 -2.61 -14.90
CA PRO A 119 -7.52 -1.61 -15.95
C PRO A 119 -7.14 -0.25 -15.39
N VAL A 120 -6.23 0.44 -16.07
CA VAL A 120 -5.87 1.83 -15.77
C VAL A 120 -6.16 2.71 -16.98
N SER A 121 -6.70 3.90 -16.72
CA SER A 121 -6.89 4.89 -17.78
C SER A 121 -5.55 5.59 -18.05
N THR A 122 -5.14 5.61 -19.32
CA THR A 122 -3.95 6.33 -19.77
C THR A 122 -4.25 7.75 -20.26
N GLN A 123 -5.52 8.15 -20.28
CA GLN A 123 -5.96 9.42 -20.85
C GLN A 123 -5.37 10.65 -20.16
N HIS A 124 -5.01 10.56 -18.87
CA HIS A 124 -4.31 11.58 -18.09
C HIS A 124 -3.23 10.95 -17.23
N ALA A 125 -2.44 10.05 -17.84
CA ALA A 125 -1.47 9.22 -17.13
C ALA A 125 -0.45 10.04 -16.31
N GLN A 126 0.05 11.15 -16.88
CA GLN A 126 1.00 12.02 -16.20
C GLN A 126 0.39 12.70 -14.95
N GLN A 127 -0.85 13.16 -15.07
CA GLN A 127 -1.56 13.75 -13.92
C GLN A 127 -1.86 12.69 -12.86
N ALA A 128 -2.32 11.51 -13.27
CA ALA A 128 -2.58 10.40 -12.35
C ALA A 128 -1.30 9.95 -11.63
N LEU A 129 -0.17 9.91 -12.32
CA LEU A 129 1.13 9.61 -11.72
C LEU A 129 1.48 10.65 -10.62
N THR A 130 1.29 11.93 -10.90
CA THR A 130 1.52 13.00 -9.93
C THR A 130 0.62 12.87 -8.72
N ASP A 131 -0.68 12.62 -8.94
CA ASP A 131 -1.66 12.46 -7.86
C ASP A 131 -1.32 11.26 -6.96
N TYR A 132 -0.89 10.14 -7.54
CA TYR A 132 -0.44 8.98 -6.76
C TYR A 132 0.82 9.26 -5.95
N ILE A 133 1.79 9.98 -6.52
CA ILE A 133 3.01 10.41 -5.82
C ILE A 133 2.66 11.27 -4.62
N ASP A 134 1.74 12.23 -4.78
CA ASP A 134 1.28 13.10 -3.69
C ASP A 134 0.62 12.32 -2.56
N VAL A 135 -0.20 11.31 -2.88
CA VAL A 135 -0.81 10.42 -1.89
C VAL A 135 0.25 9.64 -1.13
N ILE A 136 1.20 9.02 -1.83
CA ILE A 136 2.27 8.22 -1.20
C ILE A 136 3.13 9.11 -0.29
N ASN A 137 3.51 10.31 -0.74
CA ASN A 137 4.28 11.25 0.06
C ASN A 137 3.52 11.67 1.32
N SER A 138 2.23 12.01 1.20
CA SER A 138 1.37 12.37 2.32
C SER A 138 1.27 11.24 3.36
N GLU A 139 1.08 10.00 2.91
CA GLU A 139 0.98 8.84 3.80
C GLU A 139 2.36 8.47 4.41
N ALA A 140 3.46 8.64 3.68
CA ALA A 140 4.80 8.45 4.20
C ALA A 140 5.13 9.48 5.29
N ASP A 141 4.80 10.75 5.09
CA ASP A 141 5.01 11.81 6.08
C ASP A 141 4.20 11.54 7.37
N LYS A 142 2.97 11.03 7.25
CA LYS A 142 2.17 10.60 8.42
C LYS A 142 2.82 9.45 9.18
N ARG A 143 3.38 8.46 8.49
CA ARG A 143 4.11 7.35 9.13
C ARG A 143 5.32 7.86 9.91
N THR A 144 6.14 8.71 9.28
CA THR A 144 7.31 9.32 9.92
C THR A 144 6.91 10.14 11.14
N ALA A 145 5.81 10.91 11.07
CA ALA A 145 5.30 11.68 12.20
C ALA A 145 4.77 10.81 13.35
N GLN A 146 4.25 9.62 13.05
CA GLN A 146 3.81 8.67 14.08
C GLN A 146 4.98 7.97 14.77
N ASP A 147 6.06 7.73 14.05
CA ASP A 147 7.27 7.09 14.57
C ASP A 147 8.15 8.07 15.38
N ASP A 148 7.98 9.39 15.19
CA ASP A 148 8.69 10.43 15.94
C ASP A 148 7.78 11.05 17.02
N PRO A 149 8.05 10.83 18.32
CA PRO A 149 7.24 11.36 19.43
C PRO A 149 7.17 12.88 19.46
N LEU A 150 8.22 13.59 19.01
CA LEU A 150 8.28 15.04 18.98
C LEU A 150 7.38 15.62 17.88
N LEU A 151 7.40 15.02 16.68
CA LEU A 151 6.51 15.40 15.58
C LEU A 151 5.05 15.08 15.89
N ALA A 152 4.76 13.94 16.52
CA ALA A 152 3.43 13.58 16.98
C ALA A 152 2.89 14.58 18.01
N ALA A 153 3.73 15.07 18.92
CA ALA A 153 3.37 16.12 19.88
C ALA A 153 3.07 17.46 19.20
N VAL A 154 3.86 17.86 18.22
CA VAL A 154 3.67 19.11 17.44
C VAL A 154 2.37 19.07 16.62
N GLU A 155 2.03 17.93 16.00
CA GLU A 155 0.75 17.78 15.29
C GLU A 155 -0.46 17.85 16.23
N LYS A 156 -0.39 17.22 17.40
CA LYS A 156 -1.44 17.34 18.43
C LYS A 156 -1.67 18.78 18.85
N PHE A 157 -0.60 19.59 18.98
CA PHE A 157 -0.72 21.01 19.32
C PHE A 157 -1.32 21.83 18.17
N LYS A 158 -0.94 21.56 16.90
CA LYS A 158 -1.52 22.22 15.73
C LYS A 158 -3.04 21.94 15.60
N ASN A 159 -3.44 20.70 15.78
CA ASN A 159 -4.84 20.29 15.71
C ASN A 159 -5.67 20.88 16.85
N LYS A 160 -5.11 21.01 18.05
CA LYS A 160 -5.76 21.64 19.21
C LYS A 160 -5.96 23.15 19.01
N LYS A 161 -5.06 23.84 18.29
CA LYS A 161 -5.22 25.27 17.92
C LYS A 161 -6.28 25.47 16.86
N ARG A 162 -6.37 24.59 15.85
CA ARG A 162 -7.41 24.66 14.80
C ARG A 162 -8.83 24.43 15.36
N GLY A 163 -8.99 23.54 16.34
CA GLY A 163 -10.28 23.29 17.00
C GLY A 163 -10.81 24.42 17.87
N LYS A 164 -9.96 25.39 18.25
CA LYS A 164 -10.36 26.55 19.07
C LYS A 164 -10.74 27.80 18.26
N GLN A 165 -10.55 27.81 16.94
CA GLN A 165 -10.90 28.93 16.07
C GLN A 165 -12.29 28.82 15.42
N HIS A 166 -13.08 27.80 15.77
CA HIS A 166 -14.45 27.59 15.28
C HIS A 166 -15.49 27.60 16.41
N VAL A 167 -15.29 28.46 17.38
CA VAL A 167 -16.34 28.78 18.36
C VAL A 167 -16.58 30.29 18.34
#